data_5ccbff0836da687c78a13f630e25857e
#
_entry.id   5ccbff0836da687c78a13f630e25857e
#
_cell.length_a   1.000
_cell.length_b   1.000
_cell.length_c   1.000
_cell.angle_alpha   90.00
_cell.angle_beta   90.00
_cell.angle_gamma   90.00
#
_symmetry.space_group_name_H-M   'P 1'
#
loop_
_entity.id
_entity.type
_entity.pdbx_description
1 polymer ?
#
loop_
_entity_poly.entity_id
_entity_poly.type
_entity_poly.pdbx_seq_one_letter_code
_entity_poly.pdbx_strand_id
1 'polypeptide(L)'
;MKKLDAHAHVGTFGGWANVAITAEELVQQMDACEIEKTVLCSTGSDDNFRTKEAMEAYPNHFWGLVYANPLEGEKSVQEIYDLVQNKDFSGIKLNPLRHAYVADAECLDPIMEAARELHIPVFIHSGHAPYALPWSIALLAERFPDVNIVMIHMGHGHGVYIDAALKMARRYSNLYLEMSGMPMNSKIKEAYETVGSDRIFFGTDAPFHHPTIEMQKVITSGLTEKEIEDVFYHNLQKFMAQYEK
;
A
#
# COMPACT_ATOMS: atom_id res chain seq x y z
N MET A 1 13.26 17.30 4.78
CA MET A 1 12.40 16.51 5.73
C MET A 1 12.37 15.09 5.23
N LYS A 2 12.85 14.17 6.05
CA LYS A 2 12.86 12.72 5.74
C LYS A 2 11.47 12.19 5.50
N LYS A 3 11.36 11.19 4.63
CA LYS A 3 10.08 10.58 4.25
C LYS A 3 10.20 9.07 4.20
N LEU A 4 9.07 8.40 4.41
CA LEU A 4 8.85 6.99 4.14
C LEU A 4 7.71 6.89 3.12
N ASP A 5 7.84 5.97 2.18
CA ASP A 5 6.90 5.79 1.08
C ASP A 5 6.11 4.49 1.29
N ALA A 6 4.80 4.59 1.40
CA ALA A 6 3.94 3.42 1.66
C ALA A 6 3.58 2.62 0.40
N HIS A 7 3.98 3.08 -0.80
CA HIS A 7 3.60 2.39 -2.03
C HIS A 7 4.46 2.80 -3.23
N ALA A 8 5.29 1.88 -3.69
CA ALA A 8 5.99 1.98 -4.97
C ALA A 8 6.18 0.60 -5.61
N HIS A 9 6.63 0.61 -6.84
CA HIS A 9 6.81 -0.56 -7.67
C HIS A 9 8.18 -0.63 -8.30
N VAL A 10 8.59 -1.84 -8.68
CA VAL A 10 9.77 -2.12 -9.49
C VAL A 10 9.39 -3.04 -10.64
N GLY A 11 10.00 -2.84 -11.80
CA GLY A 11 9.82 -3.69 -12.98
C GLY A 11 9.31 -2.95 -14.21
N THR A 12 8.77 -3.71 -15.15
CA THR A 12 8.25 -3.19 -16.42
C THR A 12 6.74 -3.35 -16.45
N PHE A 13 6.04 -2.25 -16.69
CA PHE A 13 4.59 -2.18 -16.78
C PHE A 13 4.23 -1.87 -18.23
N GLY A 14 3.87 -2.89 -18.98
CA GLY A 14 3.46 -2.79 -20.38
C GLY A 14 2.02 -2.31 -20.56
N GLY A 15 1.53 -2.43 -21.79
CA GLY A 15 0.17 -2.03 -22.13
C GLY A 15 -0.02 -0.52 -22.09
N TRP A 16 -1.10 -0.06 -21.49
CA TRP A 16 -1.43 1.37 -21.42
C TRP A 16 -0.43 2.19 -20.60
N ALA A 17 0.20 1.61 -19.59
CA ALA A 17 1.13 2.32 -18.72
C ALA A 17 2.47 2.60 -19.42
N ASN A 18 3.03 1.59 -20.07
CA ASN A 18 4.30 1.65 -20.80
C ASN A 18 5.41 2.37 -20.04
N VAL A 19 5.56 2.03 -18.76
CA VAL A 19 6.60 2.57 -17.87
C VAL A 19 7.45 1.44 -17.32
N ALA A 20 8.69 1.74 -16.96
CA ALA A 20 9.60 0.81 -16.32
C ALA A 20 10.47 1.56 -15.32
N ILE A 21 10.86 0.88 -14.24
CA ILE A 21 11.84 1.37 -13.29
C ILE A 21 12.63 0.18 -12.73
N THR A 22 13.94 0.33 -12.67
CA THR A 22 14.83 -0.62 -11.97
C THR A 22 14.90 -0.27 -10.48
N ALA A 23 15.40 -1.19 -9.66
CA ALA A 23 15.63 -0.91 -8.25
C ALA A 23 16.65 0.24 -8.05
N GLU A 24 17.67 0.32 -8.90
CA GLU A 24 18.67 1.40 -8.87
C GLU A 24 18.03 2.76 -9.18
N GLU A 25 17.24 2.86 -10.24
CA GLU A 25 16.55 4.10 -10.60
C GLU A 25 15.56 4.53 -9.51
N LEU A 26 14.86 3.57 -8.88
CA LEU A 26 13.96 3.87 -7.77
C LEU A 26 14.72 4.41 -6.56
N VAL A 27 15.86 3.81 -6.19
CA VAL A 27 16.70 4.29 -5.09
C VAL A 27 17.25 5.69 -5.40
N GLN A 28 17.72 5.94 -6.62
CA GLN A 28 18.15 7.29 -7.03
C GLN A 28 17.01 8.31 -6.92
N GLN A 29 15.79 7.93 -7.26
CA GLN A 29 14.61 8.79 -7.13
C GLN A 29 14.24 9.01 -5.66
N MET A 30 14.36 7.98 -4.81
CA MET A 30 14.17 8.07 -3.36
C MET A 30 15.17 9.05 -2.74
N ASP A 31 16.46 8.92 -3.06
CA ASP A 31 17.53 9.80 -2.57
C ASP A 31 17.28 11.25 -2.94
N ALA A 32 16.92 11.51 -4.21
CA ALA A 32 16.61 12.85 -4.70
C ALA A 32 15.40 13.50 -3.99
N CYS A 33 14.51 12.69 -3.43
CA CYS A 33 13.31 13.12 -2.73
C CYS A 33 13.39 13.00 -1.19
N GLU A 34 14.55 12.60 -0.63
CA GLU A 34 14.75 12.35 0.80
C GLU A 34 13.79 11.26 1.35
N ILE A 35 13.51 10.22 0.54
CA ILE A 35 12.74 9.05 0.94
C ILE A 35 13.73 7.99 1.44
N GLU A 36 13.65 7.63 2.72
CA GLU A 36 14.61 6.70 3.35
C GLU A 36 14.28 5.24 3.08
N LYS A 37 12.99 4.90 3.08
CA LYS A 37 12.53 3.52 2.90
C LYS A 37 11.16 3.49 2.24
N THR A 38 10.92 2.47 1.42
CA THR A 38 9.72 2.34 0.61
C THR A 38 9.08 0.97 0.79
N VAL A 39 7.75 0.92 0.92
CA VAL A 39 6.97 -0.30 0.82
C VAL A 39 6.87 -0.69 -0.65
N LEU A 40 7.58 -1.74 -1.03
CA LEU A 40 7.80 -2.16 -2.41
C LEU A 40 6.99 -3.39 -2.75
N CYS A 41 6.30 -3.34 -3.87
CA CYS A 41 5.73 -4.52 -4.49
C CYS A 41 5.91 -4.49 -6.00
N SER A 42 5.98 -5.64 -6.60
CA SER A 42 5.83 -5.78 -8.04
C SER A 42 4.35 -5.87 -8.42
N THR A 43 4.03 -5.92 -9.71
CA THR A 43 2.64 -5.91 -10.18
C THR A 43 2.22 -7.16 -10.94
N GLY A 44 3.00 -8.22 -10.87
CA GLY A 44 2.69 -9.51 -11.50
C GLY A 44 3.10 -10.69 -10.63
N SER A 45 2.47 -11.85 -10.80
CA SER A 45 2.76 -13.05 -10.00
C SER A 45 4.21 -13.52 -10.11
N ASP A 46 4.84 -13.30 -11.26
CA ASP A 46 6.25 -13.64 -11.49
C ASP A 46 7.20 -12.60 -10.87
N ASP A 47 6.65 -11.51 -10.36
CA ASP A 47 7.39 -10.33 -9.95
C ASP A 47 7.80 -10.31 -8.48
N ASN A 48 7.35 -11.26 -7.63
CA ASN A 48 7.86 -11.39 -6.26
C ASN A 48 9.38 -11.63 -6.26
N PHE A 49 9.91 -12.27 -7.29
CA PHE A 49 11.34 -12.41 -7.52
C PHE A 49 12.04 -11.04 -7.67
N ARG A 50 11.45 -10.09 -8.42
CA ARG A 50 12.02 -8.74 -8.60
C ARG A 50 12.01 -7.92 -7.32
N THR A 51 10.93 -8.03 -6.53
CA THR A 51 10.88 -7.40 -5.19
C THR A 51 12.00 -7.94 -4.31
N LYS A 52 12.19 -9.27 -4.31
CA LYS A 52 13.27 -9.92 -3.56
C LYS A 52 14.66 -9.45 -4.03
N GLU A 53 14.92 -9.44 -5.35
CA GLU A 53 16.20 -8.96 -5.89
C GLU A 53 16.49 -7.51 -5.46
N ALA A 54 15.48 -6.63 -5.48
CA ALA A 54 15.61 -5.25 -5.04
C ALA A 54 15.97 -5.16 -3.56
N MET A 55 15.33 -5.95 -2.69
CA MET A 55 15.62 -6.00 -1.26
C MET A 55 17.04 -6.52 -0.98
N GLU A 56 17.49 -7.53 -1.72
CA GLU A 56 18.84 -8.09 -1.60
C GLU A 56 19.92 -7.10 -2.10
N ALA A 57 19.65 -6.39 -3.19
CA ALA A 57 20.58 -5.42 -3.79
C ALA A 57 20.68 -4.12 -2.96
N TYR A 58 19.61 -3.70 -2.32
CA TYR A 58 19.54 -2.48 -1.52
C TYR A 58 18.99 -2.74 -0.11
N PRO A 59 19.77 -3.38 0.76
CA PRO A 59 19.37 -3.66 2.14
C PRO A 59 18.95 -2.38 2.88
N ASN A 60 17.86 -2.45 3.63
CA ASN A 60 17.26 -1.35 4.39
C ASN A 60 16.52 -0.26 3.59
N HIS A 61 16.46 -0.33 2.25
CA HIS A 61 15.69 0.62 1.44
C HIS A 61 14.23 0.19 1.22
N PHE A 62 13.93 -1.09 1.43
CA PHE A 62 12.60 -1.62 1.09
C PHE A 62 11.99 -2.46 2.21
N TRP A 63 10.68 -2.36 2.35
CA TRP A 63 9.80 -3.37 2.93
C TRP A 63 9.08 -4.09 1.79
N GLY A 64 9.43 -5.31 1.51
CA GLY A 64 8.81 -6.08 0.43
C GLY A 64 7.42 -6.58 0.79
N LEU A 65 6.47 -6.44 -0.13
CA LEU A 65 5.15 -7.07 -0.05
C LEU A 65 5.05 -8.24 -1.03
N VAL A 66 4.53 -9.36 -0.56
CA VAL A 66 4.18 -10.49 -1.43
C VAL A 66 2.98 -10.09 -2.29
N TYR A 67 3.18 -9.99 -3.59
CA TYR A 67 2.09 -9.79 -4.54
C TYR A 67 1.34 -11.11 -4.71
N ALA A 68 0.12 -11.19 -4.20
CA ALA A 68 -0.65 -12.42 -4.12
C ALA A 68 -1.89 -12.37 -5.03
N ASN A 69 -2.19 -13.52 -5.65
CA ASN A 69 -3.40 -13.71 -6.44
C ASN A 69 -4.30 -14.77 -5.77
N PRO A 70 -5.43 -14.39 -5.14
CA PRO A 70 -6.29 -15.33 -4.44
C PRO A 70 -6.91 -16.40 -5.35
N LEU A 71 -6.97 -16.14 -6.67
CA LEU A 71 -7.50 -17.10 -7.63
C LEU A 71 -6.54 -18.28 -7.92
N GLU A 72 -5.28 -18.19 -7.46
CA GLU A 72 -4.32 -19.31 -7.51
C GLU A 72 -4.44 -20.24 -6.29
N GLY A 73 -5.34 -19.94 -5.35
CA GLY A 73 -5.65 -20.77 -4.20
C GLY A 73 -4.45 -21.10 -3.33
N GLU A 74 -4.26 -22.38 -3.01
CA GLU A 74 -3.20 -22.87 -2.11
C GLU A 74 -1.79 -22.48 -2.54
N LYS A 75 -1.52 -22.38 -3.84
CA LYS A 75 -0.21 -21.96 -4.37
C LYS A 75 0.15 -20.56 -3.88
N SER A 76 -0.80 -19.61 -3.95
CA SER A 76 -0.57 -18.24 -3.50
C SER A 76 -0.35 -18.17 -1.98
N VAL A 77 -1.08 -18.96 -1.21
CA VAL A 77 -0.92 -19.06 0.23
C VAL A 77 0.46 -19.62 0.61
N GLN A 78 0.89 -20.70 -0.05
CA GLN A 78 2.21 -21.28 0.20
C GLN A 78 3.34 -20.28 -0.12
N GLU A 79 3.23 -19.54 -1.23
CA GLU A 79 4.20 -18.52 -1.60
C GLU A 79 4.29 -17.41 -0.53
N ILE A 80 3.16 -17.00 0.06
CA ILE A 80 3.16 -16.04 1.18
C ILE A 80 3.98 -16.56 2.35
N TYR A 81 3.72 -17.81 2.80
CA TYR A 81 4.50 -18.40 3.90
C TYR A 81 5.99 -18.46 3.58
N ASP A 82 6.35 -18.92 2.38
CA ASP A 82 7.74 -19.09 1.97
C ASP A 82 8.49 -17.74 1.92
N LEU A 83 7.88 -16.71 1.37
CA LEU A 83 8.52 -15.39 1.23
C LEU A 83 8.60 -14.64 2.57
N VAL A 84 7.56 -14.69 3.39
CA VAL A 84 7.55 -14.00 4.67
C VAL A 84 8.47 -14.67 5.68
N GLN A 85 8.50 -16.01 5.75
CA GLN A 85 9.32 -16.73 6.73
C GLN A 85 10.78 -16.79 6.34
N ASN A 86 11.11 -16.87 5.05
CA ASN A 86 12.44 -17.18 4.57
C ASN A 86 13.15 -16.03 3.82
N LYS A 87 12.41 -14.95 3.48
CA LYS A 87 12.89 -13.87 2.60
C LYS A 87 12.59 -12.46 3.10
N ASP A 88 12.19 -12.33 4.37
CA ASP A 88 11.97 -11.05 5.06
C ASP A 88 10.92 -10.13 4.41
N PHE A 89 9.94 -10.70 3.69
CA PHE A 89 8.79 -9.93 3.24
C PHE A 89 7.95 -9.51 4.45
N SER A 90 7.46 -8.27 4.42
CA SER A 90 6.84 -7.60 5.57
C SER A 90 5.32 -7.48 5.48
N GLY A 91 4.70 -8.00 4.42
CA GLY A 91 3.26 -7.91 4.21
C GLY A 91 2.81 -8.49 2.88
N ILE A 92 1.52 -8.31 2.57
CA ILE A 92 0.89 -8.83 1.35
C ILE A 92 0.32 -7.66 0.54
N LYS A 93 0.48 -7.70 -0.78
CA LYS A 93 -0.19 -6.84 -1.75
C LYS A 93 -1.27 -7.59 -2.49
N LEU A 94 -2.48 -7.03 -2.49
CA LEU A 94 -3.63 -7.51 -3.26
C LEU A 94 -4.06 -6.47 -4.31
N ASN A 95 -4.41 -6.93 -5.51
CA ASN A 95 -4.92 -6.07 -6.56
C ASN A 95 -6.22 -6.64 -7.18
N PRO A 96 -7.38 -6.35 -6.57
CA PRO A 96 -8.67 -6.85 -7.05
C PRO A 96 -8.99 -6.45 -8.49
N LEU A 97 -8.57 -5.25 -8.92
CA LEU A 97 -8.78 -4.78 -10.28
C LEU A 97 -8.03 -5.65 -11.30
N ARG A 98 -6.76 -5.94 -11.02
CA ARG A 98 -5.91 -6.69 -11.96
C ARG A 98 -6.30 -8.16 -12.09
N HIS A 99 -6.71 -8.77 -10.99
CA HIS A 99 -7.08 -10.19 -10.95
C HIS A 99 -8.59 -10.42 -11.08
N ALA A 100 -9.39 -9.35 -11.26
CA ALA A 100 -10.83 -9.37 -11.51
C ALA A 100 -11.65 -10.14 -10.46
N TYR A 101 -11.39 -9.90 -9.17
CA TYR A 101 -12.21 -10.39 -8.06
C TYR A 101 -12.70 -9.21 -7.19
N VAL A 102 -13.82 -9.39 -6.51
CA VAL A 102 -14.34 -8.36 -5.59
C VAL A 102 -13.57 -8.43 -4.26
N ALA A 103 -13.24 -7.26 -3.68
CA ALA A 103 -12.32 -7.15 -2.54
C ALA A 103 -12.84 -7.75 -1.21
N ASP A 104 -14.05 -8.30 -1.17
CA ASP A 104 -14.62 -9.06 -0.05
C ASP A 104 -14.96 -10.51 -0.41
N ALA A 105 -14.54 -11.00 -1.58
CA ALA A 105 -14.81 -12.36 -2.02
C ALA A 105 -14.16 -13.41 -1.08
N GLU A 106 -14.83 -14.53 -0.87
CA GLU A 106 -14.38 -15.61 0.01
C GLU A 106 -13.03 -16.24 -0.40
N CYS A 107 -12.65 -16.11 -1.68
CA CYS A 107 -11.32 -16.58 -2.14
C CYS A 107 -10.16 -15.84 -1.46
N LEU A 108 -10.40 -14.70 -0.81
CA LEU A 108 -9.42 -13.97 -0.01
C LEU A 108 -9.19 -14.56 1.38
N ASP A 109 -10.14 -15.33 1.91
CA ASP A 109 -10.08 -15.80 3.28
C ASP A 109 -8.80 -16.59 3.60
N PRO A 110 -8.30 -17.52 2.75
CA PRO A 110 -7.04 -18.22 3.03
C PRO A 110 -5.81 -17.28 3.08
N ILE A 111 -5.80 -16.20 2.29
CA ILE A 111 -4.73 -15.19 2.31
C ILE A 111 -4.82 -14.35 3.59
N MET A 112 -6.02 -13.97 3.99
CA MET A 112 -6.24 -13.20 5.22
C MET A 112 -5.91 -14.02 6.47
N GLU A 113 -6.20 -15.32 6.46
CA GLU A 113 -5.79 -16.25 7.53
C GLU A 113 -4.26 -16.34 7.62
N ALA A 114 -3.57 -16.47 6.48
CA ALA A 114 -2.10 -16.45 6.44
C ALA A 114 -1.54 -15.13 6.96
N ALA A 115 -2.14 -13.99 6.61
CA ALA A 115 -1.74 -12.68 7.12
C ALA A 115 -1.89 -12.59 8.65
N ARG A 116 -2.99 -13.14 9.20
CA ARG A 116 -3.26 -13.21 10.63
C ARG A 116 -2.24 -14.07 11.36
N GLU A 117 -1.98 -15.28 10.86
CA GLU A 117 -1.03 -16.22 11.47
C GLU A 117 0.42 -15.72 11.44
N LEU A 118 0.80 -15.04 10.36
CA LEU A 118 2.13 -14.47 10.18
C LEU A 118 2.29 -13.10 10.87
N HIS A 119 1.19 -12.52 11.39
CA HIS A 119 1.16 -11.18 11.97
C HIS A 119 1.72 -10.12 11.02
N ILE A 120 1.20 -10.06 9.79
CA ILE A 120 1.62 -9.11 8.75
C ILE A 120 0.42 -8.33 8.19
N PRO A 121 0.64 -7.08 7.71
CA PRO A 121 -0.42 -6.26 7.13
C PRO A 121 -0.74 -6.66 5.69
N VAL A 122 -1.95 -6.27 5.25
CA VAL A 122 -2.41 -6.47 3.88
C VAL A 122 -2.67 -5.11 3.21
N PHE A 123 -2.02 -4.86 2.09
CA PHE A 123 -2.17 -3.66 1.28
C PHE A 123 -3.05 -3.96 0.07
N ILE A 124 -4.20 -3.28 -0.05
CA ILE A 124 -5.20 -3.57 -1.08
C ILE A 124 -5.38 -2.35 -1.98
N HIS A 125 -5.20 -2.55 -3.29
CA HIS A 125 -5.53 -1.54 -4.30
C HIS A 125 -7.01 -1.17 -4.23
N SER A 126 -7.35 0.13 -4.21
CA SER A 126 -8.72 0.61 -4.03
C SER A 126 -9.17 1.62 -5.08
N GLY A 127 -10.49 1.85 -5.15
CA GLY A 127 -11.09 2.93 -5.91
C GLY A 127 -11.49 2.59 -7.34
N HIS A 128 -11.43 1.34 -7.75
CA HIS A 128 -11.82 0.90 -9.10
C HIS A 128 -13.03 -0.05 -9.06
N ALA A 129 -14.16 0.44 -9.56
CA ALA A 129 -15.35 -0.38 -9.74
C ALA A 129 -15.18 -1.43 -10.86
N PRO A 130 -15.81 -2.62 -10.74
CA PRO A 130 -16.63 -3.04 -9.59
C PRO A 130 -15.80 -3.74 -8.50
N TYR A 131 -14.52 -4.01 -8.71
CA TYR A 131 -13.74 -4.97 -7.95
C TYR A 131 -13.14 -4.41 -6.64
N ALA A 132 -12.63 -3.18 -6.67
CA ALA A 132 -11.82 -2.60 -5.61
C ALA A 132 -12.52 -1.43 -4.88
N LEU A 133 -13.80 -1.62 -4.55
CA LEU A 133 -14.58 -0.58 -3.88
C LEU A 133 -14.24 -0.50 -2.38
N PRO A 134 -14.17 0.73 -1.78
CA PRO A 134 -13.90 0.89 -0.36
C PRO A 134 -14.88 0.16 0.57
N TRP A 135 -16.13 -0.01 0.17
CA TRP A 135 -17.12 -0.77 0.94
C TRP A 135 -16.81 -2.26 0.99
N SER A 136 -16.37 -2.86 -0.12
CA SER A 136 -15.97 -4.27 -0.14
C SER A 136 -14.71 -4.50 0.70
N ILE A 137 -13.71 -3.60 0.62
CA ILE A 137 -12.53 -3.67 1.48
C ILE A 137 -12.92 -3.55 2.96
N ALA A 138 -13.92 -2.72 3.28
CA ALA A 138 -14.41 -2.59 4.65
C ALA A 138 -15.12 -3.85 5.16
N LEU A 139 -15.87 -4.57 4.31
CA LEU A 139 -16.46 -5.86 4.66
C LEU A 139 -15.39 -6.93 4.94
N LEU A 140 -14.28 -6.90 4.18
CA LEU A 140 -13.13 -7.74 4.46
C LEU A 140 -12.49 -7.38 5.81
N ALA A 141 -12.33 -6.08 6.12
CA ALA A 141 -11.80 -5.60 7.39
C ALA A 141 -12.70 -5.97 8.58
N GLU A 142 -14.02 -5.98 8.40
CA GLU A 142 -14.99 -6.43 9.40
C GLU A 142 -14.86 -7.94 9.68
N ARG A 143 -14.61 -8.74 8.62
CA ARG A 143 -14.44 -10.21 8.74
C ARG A 143 -13.11 -10.60 9.37
N PHE A 144 -12.07 -9.78 9.23
CA PHE A 144 -10.73 -9.99 9.80
C PHE A 144 -10.28 -8.79 10.64
N PRO A 145 -10.90 -8.57 11.82
CA PRO A 145 -10.68 -7.36 12.63
C PRO A 145 -9.28 -7.28 13.25
N ASP A 146 -8.56 -8.36 13.32
CA ASP A 146 -7.20 -8.52 13.85
C ASP A 146 -6.11 -8.42 12.77
N VAL A 147 -6.48 -8.25 11.50
CA VAL A 147 -5.54 -7.97 10.40
C VAL A 147 -5.62 -6.50 10.01
N ASN A 148 -4.51 -5.79 10.05
CA ASN A 148 -4.44 -4.41 9.55
C ASN A 148 -4.45 -4.38 8.02
N ILE A 149 -5.36 -3.60 7.46
CA ILE A 149 -5.54 -3.44 6.02
C ILE A 149 -5.24 -2.00 5.62
N VAL A 150 -4.31 -1.82 4.70
CA VAL A 150 -4.00 -0.51 4.09
C VAL A 150 -4.75 -0.39 2.76
N MET A 151 -5.69 0.53 2.70
CA MET A 151 -6.44 0.87 1.49
C MET A 151 -5.57 1.80 0.62
N ILE A 152 -4.91 1.23 -0.38
CA ILE A 152 -4.04 1.97 -1.31
C ILE A 152 -4.89 2.89 -2.19
N HIS A 153 -4.37 4.08 -2.47
CA HIS A 153 -5.01 5.16 -3.23
C HIS A 153 -6.22 5.80 -2.57
N MET A 154 -6.58 5.44 -1.33
CA MET A 154 -7.63 6.10 -0.56
C MET A 154 -8.93 6.32 -1.36
N GLY A 155 -9.34 5.33 -2.17
CA GLY A 155 -10.52 5.40 -3.04
C GLY A 155 -10.26 6.00 -4.44
N HIS A 156 -9.00 6.28 -4.79
CA HIS A 156 -8.51 6.72 -6.10
C HIS A 156 -9.24 7.96 -6.68
N GLY A 157 -9.46 8.02 -8.00
CA GLY A 157 -9.84 9.22 -8.74
C GLY A 157 -11.28 9.70 -8.63
N HIS A 158 -12.19 9.00 -7.94
CA HIS A 158 -13.60 9.39 -7.87
C HIS A 158 -14.01 9.85 -6.48
N GLY A 159 -14.52 11.08 -6.36
CA GLY A 159 -14.85 11.71 -5.07
C GLY A 159 -15.79 10.88 -4.17
N VAL A 160 -16.75 10.14 -4.74
CA VAL A 160 -17.63 9.24 -3.98
C VAL A 160 -16.85 8.10 -3.33
N TYR A 161 -15.84 7.56 -4.00
CA TYR A 161 -15.02 6.47 -3.45
C TYR A 161 -14.02 6.99 -2.42
N ILE A 162 -13.47 8.19 -2.63
CA ILE A 162 -12.62 8.87 -1.63
C ILE A 162 -13.42 9.11 -0.34
N ASP A 163 -14.62 9.65 -0.45
CA ASP A 163 -15.50 9.85 0.70
C ASP A 163 -15.89 8.54 1.38
N ALA A 164 -16.14 7.49 0.60
CA ALA A 164 -16.38 6.15 1.13
C ALA A 164 -15.17 5.58 1.87
N ALA A 165 -13.95 5.75 1.35
CA ALA A 165 -12.72 5.30 2.01
C ALA A 165 -12.57 5.96 3.41
N LEU A 166 -12.78 7.27 3.50
CA LEU A 166 -12.77 7.98 4.79
C LEU A 166 -13.86 7.47 5.75
N LYS A 167 -15.08 7.27 5.24
CA LYS A 167 -16.20 6.76 6.06
C LYS A 167 -15.92 5.36 6.60
N MET A 168 -15.38 4.48 5.76
CA MET A 168 -15.07 3.11 6.15
C MET A 168 -13.89 3.05 7.13
N ALA A 169 -12.85 3.84 6.91
CA ALA A 169 -11.73 3.90 7.82
C ALA A 169 -12.09 4.51 9.19
N ARG A 170 -13.08 5.41 9.25
CA ARG A 170 -13.63 5.86 10.54
C ARG A 170 -14.37 4.77 11.30
N ARG A 171 -15.04 3.88 10.57
CA ARG A 171 -15.85 2.81 11.17
C ARG A 171 -15.00 1.62 11.65
N TYR A 172 -13.95 1.29 10.92
CA TYR A 172 -13.12 0.12 11.19
C TYR A 172 -11.70 0.54 11.56
N SER A 173 -11.30 0.25 12.79
CA SER A 173 -10.02 0.71 13.35
C SER A 173 -8.79 0.05 12.73
N ASN A 174 -8.96 -1.12 12.11
CA ASN A 174 -7.94 -1.86 11.37
C ASN A 174 -7.78 -1.43 9.89
N LEU A 175 -8.51 -0.38 9.45
CA LEU A 175 -8.33 0.22 8.13
C LEU A 175 -7.42 1.45 8.21
N TYR A 176 -6.39 1.45 7.37
CA TYR A 176 -5.44 2.53 7.14
C TYR A 176 -5.57 3.04 5.72
N LEU A 177 -5.14 4.26 5.45
CA LEU A 177 -5.25 4.92 4.16
C LEU A 177 -3.87 5.27 3.61
N GLU A 178 -3.62 4.92 2.37
CA GLU A 178 -2.46 5.37 1.59
C GLU A 178 -2.97 6.27 0.44
N MET A 179 -2.28 7.40 0.18
CA MET A 179 -2.86 8.51 -0.59
C MET A 179 -2.35 8.66 -2.02
N SER A 180 -1.42 7.82 -2.49
CA SER A 180 -0.89 7.95 -3.86
C SER A 180 -2.00 7.89 -4.91
N GLY A 181 -1.86 8.65 -5.99
CA GLY A 181 -2.85 8.69 -7.06
C GLY A 181 -4.20 9.36 -6.74
N MET A 182 -4.51 9.64 -5.47
CA MET A 182 -5.73 10.30 -5.06
C MET A 182 -5.63 11.82 -5.33
N PRO A 183 -6.53 12.43 -6.13
CA PRO A 183 -6.31 13.77 -6.68
C PRO A 183 -6.69 14.94 -5.73
N MET A 184 -7.40 14.67 -4.63
CA MET A 184 -8.01 15.72 -3.79
C MET A 184 -7.18 16.00 -2.53
N ASN A 185 -6.19 16.92 -2.60
CA ASN A 185 -5.32 17.24 -1.46
C ASN A 185 -6.06 17.66 -0.18
N SER A 186 -7.22 18.32 -0.27
CA SER A 186 -8.05 18.66 0.89
C SER A 186 -8.55 17.43 1.68
N LYS A 187 -8.67 16.27 1.00
CA LYS A 187 -9.10 15.02 1.64
C LYS A 187 -7.99 14.39 2.50
N ILE A 188 -6.74 14.80 2.32
CA ILE A 188 -5.63 14.39 3.19
C ILE A 188 -5.83 14.96 4.58
N LYS A 189 -6.11 16.27 4.68
CA LYS A 189 -6.41 16.91 5.96
C LYS A 189 -7.66 16.33 6.60
N GLU A 190 -8.74 16.16 5.83
CA GLU A 190 -9.97 15.55 6.34
C GLU A 190 -9.72 14.14 6.90
N ALA A 191 -8.89 13.32 6.23
CA ALA A 191 -8.52 12.01 6.71
C ALA A 191 -7.73 12.08 8.02
N TYR A 192 -6.71 12.93 8.09
CA TYR A 192 -5.90 13.14 9.28
C TYR A 192 -6.75 13.52 10.49
N GLU A 193 -7.69 14.46 10.32
CA GLU A 193 -8.55 14.98 11.39
C GLU A 193 -9.67 14.01 11.81
N THR A 194 -10.17 13.18 10.89
CA THR A 194 -11.42 12.43 11.11
C THR A 194 -11.28 10.91 11.17
N VAL A 195 -10.25 10.35 10.54
CA VAL A 195 -9.96 8.91 10.57
C VAL A 195 -9.04 8.58 11.73
N GLY A 196 -8.01 9.38 11.90
CA GLY A 196 -6.98 9.25 12.92
C GLY A 196 -5.65 9.72 12.37
N SER A 197 -4.97 10.57 13.13
CA SER A 197 -3.72 11.21 12.72
C SER A 197 -2.60 10.21 12.36
N ASP A 198 -2.66 9.01 12.91
CA ASP A 198 -1.67 7.94 12.72
C ASP A 198 -2.09 6.86 11.70
N ARG A 199 -3.24 7.05 11.02
CA ARG A 199 -3.79 6.05 10.08
C ARG A 199 -3.79 6.47 8.62
N ILE A 200 -3.00 7.52 8.28
CA ILE A 200 -2.83 7.98 6.90
C ILE A 200 -1.35 7.99 6.55
N PHE A 201 -1.00 7.45 5.38
CA PHE A 201 0.37 7.29 4.91
C PHE A 201 0.60 8.01 3.59
N PHE A 202 1.75 8.66 3.50
CA PHE A 202 2.27 9.12 2.23
C PHE A 202 2.74 7.92 1.40
N GLY A 203 2.45 7.96 0.09
CA GLY A 203 2.97 7.04 -0.89
C GLY A 203 3.13 7.71 -2.25
N THR A 204 3.96 7.13 -3.11
CA THR A 204 4.28 7.70 -4.41
C THR A 204 3.59 7.01 -5.58
N ASP A 205 3.34 5.70 -5.49
CA ASP A 205 2.95 4.86 -6.62
C ASP A 205 3.97 4.94 -7.79
N ALA A 206 5.25 5.19 -7.46
CA ALA A 206 6.32 5.22 -8.47
C ALA A 206 6.41 3.84 -9.16
N PRO A 207 6.61 3.77 -10.48
CA PRO A 207 6.93 4.85 -11.43
C PRO A 207 5.71 5.49 -12.11
N PHE A 208 4.47 5.15 -11.72
CA PHE A 208 3.26 5.70 -12.35
C PHE A 208 3.13 7.20 -12.06
N HIS A 209 3.53 7.63 -10.88
CA HIS A 209 3.57 9.04 -10.50
C HIS A 209 4.98 9.42 -10.05
N HIS A 210 5.35 10.68 -10.28
CA HIS A 210 6.62 11.20 -9.79
C HIS A 210 6.47 11.60 -8.31
N PRO A 211 7.40 11.19 -7.40
CA PRO A 211 7.31 11.48 -5.98
C PRO A 211 7.06 12.95 -5.63
N THR A 212 7.66 13.88 -6.39
CA THR A 212 7.49 15.32 -6.18
C THR A 212 6.02 15.76 -6.31
N ILE A 213 5.24 15.14 -7.20
CA ILE A 213 3.81 15.46 -7.39
C ILE A 213 3.03 15.00 -6.15
N GLU A 214 3.29 13.78 -5.68
CA GLU A 214 2.64 13.22 -4.51
C GLU A 214 2.99 13.99 -3.23
N MET A 215 4.25 14.42 -3.08
CA MET A 215 4.69 15.28 -1.98
C MET A 215 3.95 16.62 -1.96
N GLN A 216 3.75 17.26 -3.12
CA GLN A 216 3.04 18.53 -3.21
C GLN A 216 1.59 18.44 -2.72
N LYS A 217 0.92 17.30 -2.89
CA LYS A 217 -0.43 17.09 -2.37
C LYS A 217 -0.46 17.17 -0.82
N VAL A 218 0.54 16.60 -0.15
CA VAL A 218 0.66 16.68 1.32
C VAL A 218 0.99 18.09 1.75
N ILE A 219 1.99 18.73 1.13
CA ILE A 219 2.44 20.09 1.46
C ILE A 219 1.31 21.12 1.30
N THR A 220 0.44 20.94 0.30
CA THR A 220 -0.67 21.85 0.00
C THR A 220 -2.01 21.44 0.58
N SER A 221 -2.05 20.39 1.42
CA SER A 221 -3.29 19.85 2.00
C SER A 221 -3.93 20.76 3.07
N GLY A 222 -3.17 21.70 3.60
CA GLY A 222 -3.58 22.56 4.71
C GLY A 222 -3.27 21.98 6.10
N LEU A 223 -2.48 20.92 6.17
CA LEU A 223 -1.88 20.41 7.41
C LEU A 223 -0.79 21.36 7.90
N THR A 224 -0.54 21.37 9.21
CA THR A 224 0.61 22.05 9.83
C THR A 224 1.91 21.30 9.52
N GLU A 225 3.08 21.95 9.70
CA GLU A 225 4.38 21.30 9.47
C GLU A 225 4.56 20.00 10.25
N LYS A 226 4.12 19.97 11.51
CA LYS A 226 4.17 18.76 12.34
C LYS A 226 3.27 17.64 11.80
N GLU A 227 2.07 17.96 11.37
CA GLU A 227 1.14 16.98 10.80
C GLU A 227 1.63 16.47 9.44
N ILE A 228 2.30 17.31 8.65
CA ILE A 228 3.00 16.94 7.42
C ILE A 228 4.13 15.94 7.73
N GLU A 229 4.91 16.17 8.79
CA GLU A 229 5.96 15.26 9.23
C GLU A 229 5.39 13.90 9.69
N ASP A 230 4.27 13.91 10.41
CA ASP A 230 3.57 12.68 10.81
C ASP A 230 3.16 11.86 9.58
N VAL A 231 2.55 12.49 8.57
CA VAL A 231 2.11 11.82 7.33
C VAL A 231 3.29 11.35 6.49
N PHE A 232 4.35 12.15 6.38
CA PHE A 232 5.52 11.79 5.59
C PHE A 232 6.40 10.71 6.24
N TYR A 233 6.42 10.61 7.57
CA TYR A 233 7.40 9.76 8.23
C TYR A 233 6.82 8.94 9.38
N HIS A 234 6.37 9.59 10.44
CA HIS A 234 6.11 8.93 11.72
C HIS A 234 5.00 7.89 11.67
N ASN A 235 3.96 8.12 10.89
CA ASN A 235 2.82 7.21 10.78
C ASN A 235 3.23 5.87 10.19
N LEU A 236 3.92 5.88 9.04
CA LEU A 236 4.36 4.65 8.40
C LEU A 236 5.46 3.97 9.22
N GLN A 237 6.38 4.74 9.83
CA GLN A 237 7.41 4.20 10.71
C GLN A 237 6.79 3.41 11.87
N LYS A 238 5.84 4.02 12.58
CA LYS A 238 5.13 3.39 13.71
C LYS A 238 4.33 2.16 13.26
N PHE A 239 3.73 2.22 12.08
CA PHE A 239 2.97 1.12 11.53
C PHE A 239 3.87 -0.06 11.16
N MET A 240 4.92 0.16 10.37
CA MET A 240 5.80 -0.91 9.91
C MET A 240 6.68 -1.50 11.04
N ALA A 241 7.03 -0.72 12.05
CA ALA A 241 7.78 -1.21 13.22
C ALA A 241 7.07 -2.34 14.00
N GLN A 242 5.76 -2.51 13.83
CA GLN A 242 5.00 -3.62 14.43
C GLN A 242 5.28 -4.96 13.74
N TYR A 243 5.84 -4.95 12.53
CA TYR A 243 6.04 -6.09 11.65
C TYR A 243 7.52 -6.36 11.31
N GLU A 244 8.42 -5.52 11.79
CA GLU A 244 9.86 -5.77 11.69
C GLU A 244 10.27 -6.85 12.71
N LYS A 245 11.10 -7.81 12.24
CA LYS A 245 11.60 -8.95 13.06
C LYS A 245 12.86 -8.59 13.80
#